data_3340ce634e36c6c94ca0b06f447fa993
#
_entry.id   3340ce634e36c6c94ca0b06f447fa993
#
_cell.length_a   1.000
_cell.length_b   1.000
_cell.length_c   1.000
_cell.angle_alpha   90.00
_cell.angle_beta   90.00
_cell.angle_gamma   90.00
#
_symmetry.space_group_name_H-M   'P 1'
#
loop_
_entity.id
_entity.type
_entity.pdbx_description
1 polymer ?
#
loop_
_entity_poly.entity_id
_entity_poly.type
_entity_poly.pdbx_seq_one_letter_code
_entity_poly.pdbx_strand_id
1 'polypeptide(L)'
;MPFTHLHVHSEYSLLDGACRIEPMLDKIKSMGQTSVAITDHGVMYGVIDFYKAALKKDIKPIIGCEVYVAPRSRFDKVHGIDNERFHLVLLCKNNEGYKNLIKLVSEGWVNGFYTKPRVDKDILEKYHDGLIALSGCLAGEVSRCLQSGDYDEAKRVASWYNNVFGQGNYYLEIQNH
;
A
#
# COMPACT_ATOMS: atom_id res chain seq x y z
N MET A 1 -4.68 22.50 10.30
CA MET A 1 -5.26 21.18 10.63
C MET A 1 -4.11 20.18 10.72
N PRO A 2 -4.12 19.26 11.66
CA PRO A 2 -3.14 18.20 11.68
C PRO A 2 -3.32 17.35 10.39
N PHE A 3 -2.24 17.17 9.62
CA PHE A 3 -2.22 16.37 8.42
C PHE A 3 -1.27 15.18 8.64
N THR A 4 -1.58 14.03 8.05
CA THR A 4 -0.74 12.82 8.11
C THR A 4 -0.53 12.29 6.70
N HIS A 5 0.70 12.18 6.25
CA HIS A 5 1.03 11.52 5.00
C HIS A 5 0.84 10.02 5.16
N LEU A 6 -0.06 9.43 4.35
CA LEU A 6 -0.44 8.02 4.42
C LEU A 6 0.15 7.17 3.28
N HIS A 7 0.73 7.80 2.25
CA HIS A 7 1.34 7.14 1.10
C HIS A 7 2.72 7.74 0.87
N VAL A 8 3.76 7.07 1.38
CA VAL A 8 5.15 7.59 1.37
C VAL A 8 6.12 6.46 1.05
N HIS A 9 6.98 6.69 0.06
CA HIS A 9 8.06 5.79 -0.32
C HIS A 9 9.38 6.25 0.29
N SER A 10 10.02 5.37 1.05
CA SER A 10 11.32 5.63 1.65
C SER A 10 12.47 5.24 0.70
N GLU A 11 13.70 5.42 1.16
CA GLU A 11 14.92 4.97 0.48
C GLU A 11 14.94 3.45 0.20
N TYR A 12 14.05 2.66 0.80
CA TYR A 12 13.89 1.23 0.52
C TYR A 12 13.03 0.94 -0.72
N SER A 13 12.38 1.94 -1.29
CA SER A 13 11.76 1.88 -2.63
C SER A 13 12.83 2.23 -3.68
N LEU A 14 13.70 1.27 -3.99
CA LEU A 14 15.05 1.44 -4.55
C LEU A 14 15.17 2.29 -5.83
N LEU A 15 14.13 2.44 -6.64
CA LEU A 15 14.22 3.16 -7.92
C LEU A 15 13.69 4.59 -7.85
N ASP A 16 12.75 4.87 -6.93
CA ASP A 16 12.00 6.12 -6.89
C ASP A 16 11.82 6.71 -5.48
N GLY A 17 12.14 5.96 -4.43
CA GLY A 17 12.05 6.43 -3.06
C GLY A 17 13.20 7.37 -2.69
N ALA A 18 12.90 8.66 -2.53
CA ALA A 18 13.90 9.67 -2.17
C ALA A 18 13.91 10.02 -0.67
N CYS A 19 12.89 9.59 0.08
CA CYS A 19 12.73 9.94 1.50
C CYS A 19 13.60 9.04 2.38
N ARG A 20 14.75 9.56 2.83
CA ARG A 20 15.51 8.91 3.92
C ARG A 20 14.74 9.02 5.22
N ILE A 21 14.70 7.94 6.01
CA ILE A 21 13.85 7.83 7.20
C ILE A 21 14.11 8.98 8.19
N GLU A 22 15.34 9.18 8.64
CA GLU A 22 15.64 10.19 9.65
C GLU A 22 15.33 11.63 9.18
N PRO A 23 15.80 12.10 8.00
CA PRO A 23 15.45 13.42 7.49
C PRO A 23 13.95 13.62 7.25
N MET A 24 13.24 12.57 6.82
CA MET A 24 11.78 12.61 6.64
C MET A 24 11.08 12.87 7.98
N LEU A 25 11.45 12.14 9.02
CA LEU A 25 10.87 12.31 10.36
C LEU A 25 11.17 13.71 10.94
N ASP A 26 12.39 14.24 10.72
CA ASP A 26 12.73 15.61 11.12
C ASP A 26 11.87 16.64 10.38
N LYS A 27 11.61 16.42 9.10
CA LYS A 27 10.72 17.28 8.31
C LYS A 27 9.28 17.21 8.81
N ILE A 28 8.75 16.01 9.08
CA ILE A 28 7.41 15.80 9.68
C ILE A 28 7.28 16.57 10.98
N LYS A 29 8.25 16.45 11.88
CA LYS A 29 8.27 17.16 13.17
C LYS A 29 8.32 18.68 12.98
N SER A 30 9.15 19.16 12.05
CA SER A 30 9.28 20.61 11.75
C SER A 30 7.99 21.23 11.20
N MET A 31 7.14 20.44 10.55
CA MET A 31 5.82 20.85 10.06
C MET A 31 4.72 20.76 11.13
N GLY A 32 5.06 20.41 12.37
CA GLY A 32 4.10 20.22 13.45
C GLY A 32 3.19 19.00 13.28
N GLN A 33 3.57 18.05 12.42
CA GLN A 33 2.84 16.80 12.25
C GLN A 33 3.29 15.78 13.29
N THR A 34 2.38 14.94 13.73
CA THR A 34 2.61 13.97 14.84
C THR A 34 2.59 12.51 14.37
N SER A 35 2.36 12.27 13.09
CA SER A 35 2.25 10.93 12.52
C SER A 35 2.63 10.93 11.03
N VAL A 36 3.12 9.79 10.54
CA VAL A 36 3.44 9.55 9.14
C VAL A 36 3.41 8.05 8.86
N ALA A 37 3.05 7.66 7.64
CA ALA A 37 3.14 6.28 7.18
C ALA A 37 4.45 6.02 6.43
N ILE A 38 4.82 4.72 6.35
CA ILE A 38 5.76 4.17 5.38
C ILE A 38 4.99 3.15 4.52
N THR A 39 5.09 3.26 3.21
CA THR A 39 4.35 2.43 2.24
C THR A 39 5.21 2.10 1.03
N ASP A 40 6.38 1.52 1.26
CA ASP A 40 7.33 1.16 0.20
C ASP A 40 6.75 0.17 -0.81
N HIS A 41 7.26 0.19 -2.03
CA HIS A 41 6.81 -0.63 -3.16
C HIS A 41 7.07 -2.11 -2.96
N GLY A 42 6.04 -2.87 -2.59
CA GLY A 42 6.06 -4.33 -2.50
C GLY A 42 7.00 -4.90 -1.44
N VAL A 43 7.49 -4.08 -0.51
CA VAL A 43 8.47 -4.47 0.51
C VAL A 43 8.16 -3.85 1.87
N MET A 44 8.69 -4.46 2.93
CA MET A 44 8.64 -3.96 4.30
C MET A 44 10.04 -3.84 4.93
N TYR A 45 11.07 -3.63 4.12
CA TYR A 45 12.47 -3.67 4.57
C TYR A 45 12.80 -2.59 5.58
N GLY A 46 12.29 -1.37 5.39
CA GLY A 46 12.55 -0.22 6.25
C GLY A 46 11.65 -0.11 7.48
N VAL A 47 10.67 -1.00 7.65
CA VAL A 47 9.61 -0.85 8.66
C VAL A 47 10.14 -0.79 10.09
N ILE A 48 11.11 -1.63 10.44
CA ILE A 48 11.65 -1.68 11.81
C ILE A 48 12.51 -0.45 12.12
N ASP A 49 13.33 -0.01 11.15
CA ASP A 49 14.16 1.19 11.32
C ASP A 49 13.28 2.43 11.41
N PHE A 50 12.28 2.54 10.53
CA PHE A 50 11.28 3.60 10.59
C PHE A 50 10.54 3.64 11.93
N TYR A 51 10.03 2.49 12.40
CA TYR A 51 9.31 2.39 13.67
C TYR A 51 10.15 2.89 14.84
N LYS A 52 11.38 2.39 14.95
CA LYS A 52 12.31 2.79 16.03
C LYS A 52 12.68 4.28 15.97
N ALA A 53 12.94 4.78 14.76
CA ALA A 53 13.30 6.18 14.56
C ALA A 53 12.14 7.13 14.87
N ALA A 54 10.91 6.78 14.45
CA ALA A 54 9.72 7.56 14.70
C ALA A 54 9.41 7.67 16.20
N LEU A 55 9.49 6.54 16.94
CA LEU A 55 9.28 6.56 18.39
C LEU A 55 10.30 7.43 19.14
N LYS A 56 11.58 7.43 18.72
CA LYS A 56 12.61 8.31 19.31
C LYS A 56 12.31 9.80 19.12
N LYS A 57 11.50 10.15 18.12
CA LYS A 57 11.14 11.54 17.78
C LYS A 57 9.73 11.91 18.23
N ASP A 58 9.05 11.05 19.00
CA ASP A 58 7.64 11.21 19.43
C ASP A 58 6.68 11.36 18.25
N ILE A 59 6.96 10.68 17.13
CA ILE A 59 6.11 10.60 15.96
C ILE A 59 5.42 9.23 15.95
N LYS A 60 4.10 9.22 15.78
CA LYS A 60 3.33 7.98 15.62
C LYS A 60 3.65 7.32 14.26
N PRO A 61 4.32 6.16 14.23
CA PRO A 61 4.55 5.43 12.99
C PRO A 61 3.27 4.72 12.53
N ILE A 62 2.95 4.83 11.25
CA ILE A 62 1.91 4.04 10.60
C ILE A 62 2.61 3.10 9.64
N ILE A 63 2.49 1.81 9.89
CA ILE A 63 3.14 0.78 9.09
C ILE A 63 2.23 0.40 7.92
N GLY A 64 2.79 0.34 6.73
CA GLY A 64 2.08 -0.04 5.52
C GLY A 64 3.01 -0.57 4.44
N CYS A 65 2.42 -0.84 3.29
CA CYS A 65 3.12 -1.24 2.06
C CYS A 65 2.22 -0.89 0.86
N GLU A 66 2.78 -0.36 -0.21
CA GLU A 66 2.10 -0.31 -1.49
C GLU A 66 2.32 -1.64 -2.21
N VAL A 67 1.33 -2.53 -2.13
CA VAL A 67 1.39 -3.85 -2.76
C VAL A 67 1.02 -3.77 -4.24
N TYR A 68 1.54 -4.70 -5.02
CA TYR A 68 1.17 -4.90 -6.41
C TYR A 68 0.09 -5.96 -6.51
N VAL A 69 -1.08 -5.62 -7.08
CA VAL A 69 -2.19 -6.54 -7.28
C VAL A 69 -2.14 -7.09 -8.71
N ALA A 70 -2.12 -8.42 -8.85
CA ALA A 70 -2.18 -9.09 -10.14
C ALA A 70 -3.55 -8.87 -10.81
N PRO A 71 -3.62 -8.71 -12.14
CA PRO A 71 -4.89 -8.54 -12.85
C PRO A 71 -5.77 -9.79 -12.79
N ARG A 72 -5.16 -10.96 -12.61
CA ARG A 72 -5.80 -12.26 -12.45
C ARG A 72 -5.26 -12.94 -11.19
N SER A 73 -4.85 -14.19 -11.25
CA SER A 73 -4.19 -14.85 -10.14
C SER A 73 -2.71 -14.47 -10.04
N ARG A 74 -2.17 -14.39 -8.82
CA ARG A 74 -0.73 -14.20 -8.58
C ARG A 74 0.13 -15.31 -9.16
N PHE A 75 -0.45 -16.45 -9.44
CA PHE A 75 0.23 -17.59 -10.07
C PHE A 75 0.31 -17.49 -11.60
N ASP A 76 -0.52 -16.66 -12.22
CA ASP A 76 -0.51 -16.45 -13.67
C ASP A 76 0.72 -15.61 -14.07
N LYS A 77 1.45 -16.07 -15.08
CA LYS A 77 2.73 -15.47 -15.52
C LYS A 77 2.85 -15.45 -17.04
N VAL A 78 1.77 -15.09 -17.73
CA VAL A 78 1.72 -15.04 -19.20
C VAL A 78 2.22 -13.68 -19.69
N HIS A 79 3.27 -13.69 -20.50
CA HIS A 79 3.83 -12.47 -21.07
C HIS A 79 2.79 -11.72 -21.93
N GLY A 80 2.73 -10.42 -21.78
CA GLY A 80 1.76 -9.57 -22.48
C GLY A 80 0.36 -9.51 -21.84
N ILE A 81 0.04 -10.43 -20.92
CA ILE A 81 -1.24 -10.44 -20.18
C ILE A 81 -1.01 -10.07 -18.71
N ASP A 82 -0.13 -10.79 -18.04
CA ASP A 82 0.09 -10.65 -16.59
C ASP A 82 1.25 -9.71 -16.23
N ASN A 83 1.77 -8.98 -17.20
CA ASN A 83 2.77 -7.93 -16.97
C ASN A 83 2.19 -6.73 -16.23
N GLU A 84 0.90 -6.47 -16.42
CA GLU A 84 0.21 -5.42 -15.71
C GLU A 84 0.02 -5.77 -14.24
N ARG A 85 -0.06 -4.75 -13.42
CA ARG A 85 -0.31 -4.84 -11.99
C ARG A 85 -0.89 -3.54 -11.51
N PHE A 86 -1.72 -3.62 -10.50
CA PHE A 86 -2.33 -2.44 -9.89
C PHE A 86 -1.66 -2.14 -8.55
N HIS A 87 -1.61 -0.87 -8.20
CA HIS A 87 -1.10 -0.45 -6.90
C HIS A 87 -2.26 -0.36 -5.89
N LEU A 88 -2.02 -0.88 -4.70
CA LEU A 88 -2.94 -0.80 -3.57
C LEU A 88 -2.13 -0.47 -2.31
N VAL A 89 -2.47 0.61 -1.63
CA VAL A 89 -1.83 0.94 -0.36
C VAL A 89 -2.53 0.22 0.77
N LEU A 90 -1.77 -0.53 1.57
CA LEU A 90 -2.26 -1.20 2.76
C LEU A 90 -1.61 -0.60 4.00
N LEU A 91 -2.41 -0.21 4.99
CA LEU A 91 -1.96 0.35 6.26
C LEU A 91 -2.42 -0.55 7.42
N CYS A 92 -1.52 -0.79 8.37
CA CYS A 92 -1.82 -1.59 9.55
C CYS A 92 -2.63 -0.77 10.56
N LYS A 93 -3.83 -1.21 10.88
CA LYS A 93 -4.69 -0.63 11.89
C LYS A 93 -4.32 -1.10 13.30
N ASN A 94 -3.79 -2.33 13.40
CA ASN A 94 -3.42 -2.99 14.64
C ASN A 94 -2.38 -4.11 14.39
N ASN A 95 -2.02 -4.84 15.44
CA ASN A 95 -1.04 -5.94 15.35
C ASN A 95 -1.51 -7.10 14.47
N GLU A 96 -2.81 -7.37 14.37
CA GLU A 96 -3.33 -8.40 13.46
C GLU A 96 -3.09 -7.97 11.99
N GLY A 97 -3.42 -6.72 11.67
CA GLY A 97 -3.11 -6.16 10.35
C GLY A 97 -1.61 -6.22 10.02
N TYR A 98 -0.74 -5.94 10.99
CA TYR A 98 0.71 -6.07 10.78
C TYR A 98 1.13 -7.51 10.43
N LYS A 99 0.61 -8.51 11.16
CA LYS A 99 0.88 -9.92 10.85
C LYS A 99 0.32 -10.33 9.48
N ASN A 100 -0.86 -9.84 9.14
CA ASN A 100 -1.49 -10.12 7.85
C ASN A 100 -0.75 -9.43 6.70
N LEU A 101 -0.28 -8.19 6.88
CA LEU A 101 0.55 -7.52 5.89
C LEU A 101 1.87 -8.26 5.63
N ILE A 102 2.53 -8.79 6.66
CA ILE A 102 3.73 -9.63 6.51
C ILE A 102 3.41 -10.86 5.65
N LYS A 103 2.28 -11.53 5.90
CA LYS A 103 1.87 -12.71 5.10
C LYS A 103 1.61 -12.33 3.63
N LEU A 104 0.86 -11.23 3.39
CA LEU A 104 0.58 -10.73 2.04
C LEU A 104 1.86 -10.41 1.27
N VAL A 105 2.76 -9.64 1.86
CA VAL A 105 4.02 -9.27 1.22
C VAL A 105 4.89 -10.51 0.98
N SER A 106 4.99 -11.44 1.95
CA SER A 106 5.74 -12.68 1.80
C SER A 106 5.17 -13.57 0.69
N GLU A 107 3.85 -13.74 0.62
CA GLU A 107 3.18 -14.49 -0.46
C GLU A 107 3.44 -13.86 -1.84
N GLY A 108 3.42 -12.53 -1.91
CA GLY A 108 3.76 -11.81 -3.14
C GLY A 108 5.18 -12.14 -3.65
N TRP A 109 6.14 -12.25 -2.74
CA TRP A 109 7.53 -12.59 -3.08
C TRP A 109 7.72 -14.07 -3.39
N VAL A 110 7.15 -14.97 -2.58
CA VAL A 110 7.40 -16.41 -2.69
C VAL A 110 6.61 -17.02 -3.87
N ASN A 111 5.34 -16.69 -3.97
CA ASN A 111 4.42 -17.33 -4.93
C ASN A 111 3.99 -16.41 -6.08
N GLY A 112 3.88 -15.11 -5.82
CA GLY A 112 3.32 -14.13 -6.76
C GLY A 112 4.35 -13.39 -7.61
N PHE A 113 5.65 -13.65 -7.46
CA PHE A 113 6.68 -12.91 -8.17
C PHE A 113 6.62 -13.16 -9.68
N TYR A 114 6.33 -12.08 -10.41
CA TYR A 114 6.48 -11.98 -11.86
C TYR A 114 6.82 -10.55 -12.21
N THR A 115 8.10 -10.26 -12.49
CA THR A 115 8.71 -8.92 -12.61
C THR A 115 8.65 -8.08 -11.32
N LYS A 116 7.59 -8.22 -10.54
CA LYS A 116 7.37 -7.62 -9.21
C LYS A 116 6.65 -8.63 -8.30
N PRO A 117 6.74 -8.49 -6.97
CA PRO A 117 5.99 -9.33 -6.02
C PRO A 117 4.50 -8.94 -6.07
N ARG A 118 3.63 -9.86 -6.49
CA ARG A 118 2.21 -9.57 -6.66
C ARG A 118 1.36 -10.36 -5.67
N VAL A 119 0.40 -9.69 -5.08
CA VAL A 119 -0.74 -10.30 -4.40
C VAL A 119 -1.91 -10.44 -5.39
N ASP A 120 -2.97 -11.10 -5.02
CA ASP A 120 -4.23 -11.16 -5.78
C ASP A 120 -5.43 -11.02 -4.86
N LYS A 121 -6.62 -10.99 -5.44
CA LYS A 121 -7.88 -10.82 -4.71
C LYS A 121 -8.11 -11.94 -3.69
N ASP A 122 -7.73 -13.18 -4.01
CA ASP A 122 -7.91 -14.34 -3.12
C ASP A 122 -7.14 -14.19 -1.80
N ILE A 123 -5.86 -13.78 -1.86
CA ILE A 123 -5.10 -13.61 -0.62
C ILE A 123 -5.42 -12.30 0.11
N LEU A 124 -5.90 -11.28 -0.61
CA LEU A 124 -6.42 -10.07 0.02
C LEU A 124 -7.68 -10.38 0.84
N GLU A 125 -8.62 -11.17 0.30
CA GLU A 125 -9.78 -11.64 1.06
C GLU A 125 -9.39 -12.45 2.29
N LYS A 126 -8.34 -13.26 2.18
CA LYS A 126 -7.88 -14.11 3.29
C LYS A 126 -7.21 -13.35 4.43
N TYR A 127 -6.51 -12.26 4.12
CA TYR A 127 -5.63 -11.56 5.06
C TYR A 127 -5.95 -10.07 5.21
N HIS A 128 -7.21 -9.65 4.98
CA HIS A 128 -7.63 -8.25 5.09
C HIS A 128 -7.79 -7.74 6.53
N ASP A 129 -7.99 -8.64 7.50
CA ASP A 129 -8.29 -8.27 8.88
C ASP A 129 -7.21 -7.37 9.49
N GLY A 130 -7.66 -6.27 10.12
CA GLY A 130 -6.78 -5.30 10.76
C GLY A 130 -6.03 -4.39 9.78
N LEU A 131 -6.38 -4.40 8.49
CA LEU A 131 -5.83 -3.52 7.47
C LEU A 131 -6.82 -2.43 7.06
N ILE A 132 -6.27 -1.29 6.66
CA ILE A 132 -6.97 -0.22 5.92
C ILE A 132 -6.36 -0.20 4.53
N ALA A 133 -7.19 -0.14 3.49
CA ALA A 133 -6.73 -0.04 2.11
C ALA A 133 -7.07 1.33 1.50
N LEU A 134 -6.12 1.86 0.70
CA LEU A 134 -6.33 3.06 -0.12
C LEU A 134 -6.22 2.67 -1.59
N SER A 135 -7.01 3.30 -2.45
CA SER A 135 -7.08 2.96 -3.89
C SER A 135 -5.78 3.20 -4.67
N GLY A 136 -4.78 3.81 -4.02
CA GLY A 136 -3.47 4.07 -4.59
C GLY A 136 -3.46 5.27 -5.56
N CYS A 137 -2.40 5.32 -6.34
CA CYS A 137 -2.12 6.36 -7.32
C CYS A 137 -2.82 6.10 -8.68
N LEU A 138 -2.35 6.73 -9.76
CA LEU A 138 -2.85 6.51 -11.13
C LEU A 138 -2.69 5.05 -11.61
N ALA A 139 -1.79 4.27 -11.00
CA ALA A 139 -1.63 2.86 -11.28
C ALA A 139 -2.57 1.95 -10.44
N GLY A 140 -3.42 2.51 -9.59
CA GLY A 140 -4.44 1.77 -8.85
C GLY A 140 -5.53 1.21 -9.77
N GLU A 141 -6.16 0.09 -9.40
CA GLU A 141 -7.15 -0.60 -10.23
C GLU A 141 -8.35 0.31 -10.55
N VAL A 142 -8.88 1.03 -9.55
CA VAL A 142 -9.98 2.00 -9.76
C VAL A 142 -9.56 3.12 -10.71
N SER A 143 -8.35 3.68 -10.51
CA SER A 143 -7.84 4.75 -11.37
C SER A 143 -7.63 4.28 -12.81
N ARG A 144 -7.17 3.05 -13.02
CA ARG A 144 -7.01 2.47 -14.37
C ARG A 144 -8.36 2.31 -15.09
N CYS A 145 -9.39 1.83 -14.40
CA CYS A 145 -10.74 1.76 -14.96
C CYS A 145 -11.26 3.14 -15.36
N LEU A 146 -11.06 4.16 -14.52
CA LEU A 146 -11.46 5.54 -14.86
C LEU A 146 -10.68 6.11 -16.04
N GLN A 147 -9.37 5.85 -16.15
CA GLN A 147 -8.54 6.26 -17.28
C GLN A 147 -8.98 5.62 -18.61
N SER A 148 -9.48 4.39 -18.56
CA SER A 148 -10.06 3.71 -19.75
C SER A 148 -11.48 4.15 -20.08
N GLY A 149 -12.09 5.02 -19.25
CA GLY A 149 -13.47 5.48 -19.42
C GLY A 149 -14.53 4.50 -18.90
N ASP A 150 -14.14 3.43 -18.23
CA ASP A 150 -15.05 2.43 -17.69
C ASP A 150 -15.43 2.75 -16.23
N TYR A 151 -16.39 3.66 -16.09
CA TYR A 151 -16.87 4.10 -14.79
C TYR A 151 -17.61 2.98 -14.02
N ASP A 152 -18.37 2.15 -14.72
CA ASP A 152 -19.12 1.05 -14.09
C ASP A 152 -18.17 -0.01 -13.53
N GLU A 153 -17.09 -0.33 -14.25
CA GLU A 153 -16.03 -1.19 -13.76
C GLU A 153 -15.31 -0.57 -12.55
N ALA A 154 -14.95 0.72 -12.63
CA ALA A 154 -14.33 1.43 -11.50
C ALA A 154 -15.19 1.34 -10.23
N LYS A 155 -16.50 1.52 -10.37
CA LYS A 155 -17.45 1.40 -9.26
C LYS A 155 -17.53 -0.03 -8.72
N ARG A 156 -17.53 -1.04 -9.59
CA ARG A 156 -17.55 -2.46 -9.22
C ARG A 156 -16.29 -2.86 -8.45
N VAL A 157 -15.13 -2.43 -8.93
CA VAL A 157 -13.83 -2.64 -8.29
C VAL A 157 -13.79 -1.97 -6.90
N ALA A 158 -14.19 -0.70 -6.81
CA ALA A 158 -14.22 0.02 -5.54
C ALA A 158 -15.18 -0.65 -4.53
N SER A 159 -16.33 -1.13 -5.01
CA SER A 159 -17.30 -1.85 -4.18
C SER A 159 -16.73 -3.18 -3.67
N TRP A 160 -15.98 -3.90 -4.51
CA TRP A 160 -15.32 -5.14 -4.10
C TRP A 160 -14.33 -4.89 -2.96
N TYR A 161 -13.44 -3.91 -3.10
CA TYR A 161 -12.50 -3.56 -2.03
C TYR A 161 -13.22 -3.12 -0.76
N ASN A 162 -14.26 -2.29 -0.88
CA ASN A 162 -15.03 -1.87 0.28
C ASN A 162 -15.73 -3.03 1.00
N ASN A 163 -16.19 -4.03 0.26
CA ASN A 163 -16.81 -5.22 0.85
C ASN A 163 -15.77 -6.11 1.56
N VAL A 164 -14.57 -6.28 0.98
CA VAL A 164 -13.49 -7.10 1.56
C VAL A 164 -12.94 -6.47 2.82
N PHE A 165 -12.55 -5.20 2.77
CA PHE A 165 -11.95 -4.53 3.93
C PHE A 165 -12.99 -4.05 4.95
N GLY A 166 -14.24 -3.94 4.53
CA GLY A 166 -15.36 -3.47 5.35
C GLY A 166 -15.47 -1.95 5.41
N GLN A 167 -16.67 -1.50 5.75
CA GLN A 167 -16.97 -0.07 5.82
C GLN A 167 -16.01 0.66 6.79
N GLY A 168 -15.42 1.77 6.32
CA GLY A 168 -14.47 2.56 7.09
C GLY A 168 -13.04 2.01 7.11
N ASN A 169 -12.74 0.97 6.29
CA ASN A 169 -11.38 0.47 6.10
C ASN A 169 -10.94 0.45 4.63
N TYR A 170 -11.73 1.00 3.71
CA TYR A 170 -11.34 1.26 2.34
C TYR A 170 -11.64 2.71 1.97
N TYR A 171 -10.68 3.38 1.33
CA TYR A 171 -10.80 4.79 0.93
C TYR A 171 -10.29 5.01 -0.49
N LEU A 172 -10.98 5.86 -1.22
CA LEU A 172 -10.47 6.40 -2.49
C LEU A 172 -9.42 7.46 -2.18
N GLU A 173 -8.24 7.28 -2.72
CA GLU A 173 -7.11 8.19 -2.56
C GLU A 173 -7.15 9.27 -3.64
N ILE A 174 -6.96 10.52 -3.24
CA ILE A 174 -6.82 11.66 -4.14
C ILE A 174 -5.44 12.27 -3.89
N GLN A 175 -4.66 12.41 -4.95
CA GLN A 175 -3.35 13.04 -4.91
C GLN A 175 -3.42 14.36 -5.68
N ASN A 176 -2.95 15.43 -5.04
CA ASN A 176 -2.87 16.75 -5.66
C ASN A 176 -1.44 16.94 -6.20
N HIS A 177 -1.27 16.75 -7.49
CA HIS A 177 0.00 16.95 -8.21
C HIS A 177 -0.04 18.24 -9.00
#